data_32a6a7da5d9c3d82930c3baa4914f6ef
#
_entry.id   32a6a7da5d9c3d82930c3baa4914f6ef
#
_cell.length_a   1.000
_cell.length_b   1.000
_cell.length_c   1.000
_cell.angle_alpha   90.00
_cell.angle_beta   90.00
_cell.angle_gamma   90.00
#
_symmetry.space_group_name_H-M   'P 1'
#
loop_
_entity.id
_entity.type
_entity.pdbx_description
1 polymer ?
#
loop_
_entity_poly.entity_id
_entity_poly.type
_entity_poly.pdbx_seq_one_letter_code
_entity_poly.pdbx_strand_id
1 'polypeptide(L)'
;RVSFSGPFINEEVAFVLVPFYQSIPYPTSQLRTGEQKQIILEVFEPNGLHTDLNIEIHHLFIIAGSHSIDITQFVEIENAGNGTYVGNEAGEERHVTEFLLPTGISNLKSVSGNLKAVTTTQVFDTQPLPPGRSSIAFAFTIDPEIATDPYRHKVLYPTERLVAYMSPETQELQAPF
;
A
#
# COMPACT_ATOMS: atom_id res chain seq x y z
N ARG A 1 12.44 20.51 21.10
CA ARG A 1 13.71 20.21 20.40
C ARG A 1 14.26 18.92 20.98
N VAL A 2 14.45 17.92 20.15
CA VAL A 2 15.05 16.64 20.52
C VAL A 2 16.46 16.61 19.93
N SER A 3 17.44 16.17 20.71
CA SER A 3 18.82 16.02 20.28
C SER A 3 19.23 14.57 20.41
N PHE A 4 19.77 14.00 19.35
CA PHE A 4 20.31 12.64 19.35
C PHE A 4 21.83 12.69 19.27
N SER A 5 22.49 11.91 20.12
CA SER A 5 23.94 11.72 20.09
C SER A 5 24.25 10.24 20.30
N GLY A 6 25.25 9.72 19.60
CA GLY A 6 25.67 8.34 19.73
C GLY A 6 26.91 8.03 18.89
N PRO A 7 27.58 6.89 19.16
CA PRO A 7 28.84 6.53 18.50
C PRO A 7 28.68 6.30 16.98
N PHE A 8 27.48 5.98 16.51
CA PHE A 8 27.20 5.72 15.09
C PHE A 8 26.91 6.98 14.26
N ILE A 9 26.82 8.17 14.89
CA ILE A 9 26.49 9.43 14.20
C ILE A 9 27.73 10.06 13.53
N ASN A 10 28.91 9.54 13.79
CA ASN A 10 30.17 10.07 13.26
C ASN A 10 30.62 9.41 11.94
N GLU A 11 29.92 8.38 11.47
CA GLU A 11 30.20 7.72 10.20
C GLU A 11 29.17 8.15 9.15
N GLU A 12 29.48 8.00 7.86
CA GLU A 12 28.50 8.19 6.78
C GLU A 12 27.47 7.05 6.80
N VAL A 13 26.51 7.15 7.70
CA VAL A 13 25.44 6.16 7.87
C VAL A 13 24.14 6.71 7.31
N ALA A 14 23.44 5.87 6.55
CA ALA A 14 22.07 6.13 6.14
C ALA A 14 21.12 5.62 7.24
N PHE A 15 20.11 6.42 7.59
CA PHE A 15 19.13 6.09 8.61
C PHE A 15 17.75 6.66 8.28
N VAL A 16 16.72 6.13 8.93
CA VAL A 16 15.35 6.64 8.88
C VAL A 16 14.93 6.98 10.30
N LEU A 17 14.37 8.16 10.51
CA LEU A 17 13.70 8.51 11.76
C LEU A 17 12.24 8.08 11.69
N VAL A 18 11.76 7.44 12.74
CA VAL A 18 10.35 7.03 12.85
C VAL A 18 9.80 7.62 14.15
N PRO A 19 9.42 8.90 14.17
CA PRO A 19 8.71 9.47 15.31
C PRO A 19 7.29 8.91 15.39
N PHE A 20 6.78 8.83 16.61
CA PHE A 20 5.41 8.41 16.88
C PHE A 20 4.62 9.59 17.43
N TYR A 21 3.44 9.82 16.88
CA TYR A 21 2.45 10.73 17.42
C TYR A 21 1.12 9.99 17.58
N GLN A 22 0.58 9.94 18.79
CA GLN A 22 -0.64 9.17 19.13
C GLN A 22 -0.61 7.71 18.60
N SER A 23 0.55 7.04 18.79
CA SER A 23 0.82 5.68 18.33
C SER A 23 0.84 5.49 16.80
N ILE A 24 0.88 6.59 16.03
CA ILE A 24 1.03 6.57 14.57
C ILE A 24 2.48 6.82 14.22
N PRO A 25 3.13 5.95 13.43
CA PRO A 25 4.49 6.17 12.95
C PRO A 25 4.50 7.16 11.77
N TYR A 26 5.45 8.08 11.77
CA TYR A 26 5.71 9.03 10.69
C TYR A 26 7.16 8.88 10.20
N PRO A 27 7.47 7.86 9.38
CA PRO A 27 8.83 7.64 8.91
C PRO A 27 9.28 8.77 7.99
N THR A 28 10.54 9.21 8.16
CA THR A 28 11.17 10.11 7.19
C THR A 28 11.61 9.34 5.95
N SER A 29 11.92 10.05 4.88
CA SER A 29 12.81 9.52 3.85
C SER A 29 14.17 9.15 4.44
N GLN A 30 14.96 8.40 3.68
CA GLN A 30 16.32 8.06 4.09
C GLN A 30 17.17 9.33 4.26
N LEU A 31 17.79 9.45 5.41
CA LEU A 31 18.67 10.55 5.80
C LEU A 31 20.12 10.06 5.87
N ARG A 32 21.07 10.95 5.71
CA ARG A 32 22.51 10.66 5.92
C ARG A 32 23.09 11.54 6.99
N THR A 33 24.02 11.00 7.75
CA THR A 33 24.76 11.76 8.75
C THR A 33 25.58 12.86 8.06
N GLY A 34 25.60 14.07 8.63
CA GLY A 34 26.35 15.22 8.11
C GLY A 34 25.61 16.08 7.09
N GLU A 35 24.53 15.60 6.48
CA GLU A 35 23.81 16.36 5.45
C GLU A 35 22.80 17.37 6.01
N GLN A 36 22.22 17.11 7.19
CA GLN A 36 21.20 17.98 7.77
C GLN A 36 21.44 18.27 9.24
N LYS A 37 21.37 19.55 9.60
CA LYS A 37 21.46 20.02 10.99
C LYS A 37 20.12 20.13 11.70
N GLN A 38 19.02 20.16 10.94
CA GLN A 38 17.65 20.28 11.46
C GLN A 38 16.70 19.50 10.55
N ILE A 39 15.85 18.69 11.17
CA ILE A 39 14.80 17.94 10.51
C ILE A 39 13.49 18.43 11.10
N ILE A 40 12.58 18.86 10.24
CA ILE A 40 11.21 19.23 10.60
C ILE A 40 10.33 18.06 10.18
N LEU A 41 9.56 17.56 11.12
CA LEU A 41 8.62 16.45 10.89
C LEU A 41 7.21 16.99 11.12
N GLU A 42 6.36 16.78 10.14
CA GLU A 42 4.93 17.07 10.25
C GLU A 42 4.24 15.82 10.78
N VAL A 43 3.34 16.01 11.73
CA VAL A 43 2.47 14.97 12.28
C VAL A 43 1.04 15.49 12.25
N PHE A 44 0.08 14.60 12.10
CA PHE A 44 -1.32 14.95 11.92
C PHE A 44 -2.19 14.23 12.94
N GLU A 45 -3.31 14.83 13.30
CA GLU A 45 -4.31 14.19 14.16
C GLU A 45 -4.91 12.95 13.48
N PRO A 46 -5.19 11.87 14.23
CA PRO A 46 -5.78 10.64 13.70
C PRO A 46 -7.30 10.77 13.48
N ASN A 47 -7.73 11.74 12.73
CA ASN A 47 -9.13 12.07 12.46
C ASN A 47 -9.49 12.10 10.97
N GLY A 48 -8.64 11.50 10.13
CA GLY A 48 -8.91 11.38 8.70
C GLY A 48 -10.18 10.56 8.44
N LEU A 49 -10.93 10.93 7.40
CA LEU A 49 -12.18 10.28 7.01
C LEU A 49 -11.95 9.38 5.79
N HIS A 50 -12.66 8.26 5.75
CA HIS A 50 -12.64 7.37 4.57
C HIS A 50 -13.08 8.08 3.29
N THR A 51 -13.99 9.05 3.39
CA THR A 51 -14.48 9.86 2.28
C THR A 51 -13.43 10.79 1.68
N ASP A 52 -12.32 11.02 2.38
CA ASP A 52 -11.21 11.85 1.90
C ASP A 52 -10.20 11.04 1.08
N LEU A 53 -10.38 9.71 1.00
CA LEU A 53 -9.50 8.84 0.24
C LEU A 53 -9.94 8.73 -1.22
N ASN A 54 -8.97 8.92 -2.10
CA ASN A 54 -9.12 8.73 -3.54
C ASN A 54 -7.92 7.95 -4.08
N ILE A 55 -8.16 7.02 -5.00
CA ILE A 55 -7.08 6.35 -5.73
C ILE A 55 -6.80 7.18 -7.00
N GLU A 56 -5.66 7.83 -7.04
CA GLU A 56 -5.23 8.57 -8.24
C GLU A 56 -4.81 7.62 -9.36
N ILE A 57 -4.07 6.57 -9.00
CA ILE A 57 -3.55 5.60 -9.95
C ILE A 57 -3.65 4.19 -9.36
N HIS A 58 -4.22 3.28 -10.14
CA HIS A 58 -4.21 1.85 -9.86
C HIS A 58 -3.63 1.11 -11.06
N HIS A 59 -2.43 0.62 -10.94
CA HIS A 59 -1.77 -0.18 -11.97
C HIS A 59 -1.88 -1.66 -11.66
N LEU A 60 -2.30 -2.44 -12.65
CA LEU A 60 -2.31 -3.90 -12.65
C LEU A 60 -1.27 -4.38 -13.67
N PHE A 61 -0.23 -5.07 -13.20
CA PHE A 61 0.73 -5.76 -14.08
C PHE A 61 0.38 -7.23 -14.08
N ILE A 62 -0.01 -7.74 -15.24
CA ILE A 62 -0.54 -9.10 -15.43
C ILE A 62 0.42 -9.86 -16.34
N ILE A 63 0.99 -10.94 -15.83
CA ILE A 63 1.86 -11.83 -16.57
C ILE A 63 1.23 -13.21 -16.59
N ALA A 64 0.79 -13.67 -17.75
CA ALA A 64 0.24 -15.00 -17.92
C ALA A 64 1.35 -15.98 -18.28
N GLY A 65 1.53 -16.99 -17.44
CA GLY A 65 2.33 -18.16 -17.71
C GLY A 65 1.48 -19.34 -18.21
N SER A 66 2.09 -20.48 -18.46
CA SER A 66 1.39 -21.70 -18.91
C SER A 66 0.44 -22.30 -17.86
N HIS A 67 0.73 -22.11 -16.58
CA HIS A 67 -0.02 -22.70 -15.47
C HIS A 67 -0.33 -21.71 -14.33
N SER A 68 0.00 -20.45 -14.49
CA SER A 68 -0.26 -19.42 -13.49
C SER A 68 -0.42 -18.05 -14.11
N ILE A 69 -1.11 -17.17 -13.41
CA ILE A 69 -1.22 -15.76 -13.76
C ILE A 69 -0.65 -14.98 -12.56
N ASP A 70 0.45 -14.29 -12.79
CA ASP A 70 1.04 -13.43 -11.78
C ASP A 70 0.51 -12.02 -11.93
N ILE A 71 -0.01 -11.46 -10.84
CA ILE A 71 -0.56 -10.10 -10.79
C ILE A 71 0.20 -9.30 -9.75
N THR A 72 0.74 -8.17 -10.18
CA THR A 72 1.27 -7.14 -9.28
C THR A 72 0.37 -5.92 -9.36
N GLN A 73 -0.05 -5.42 -8.21
CA GLN A 73 -0.83 -4.20 -8.07
C GLN A 73 0.04 -3.11 -7.46
N PHE A 74 -0.03 -1.92 -8.05
CA PHE A 74 0.53 -0.69 -7.50
C PHE A 74 -0.61 0.33 -7.40
N VAL A 75 -0.82 0.83 -6.20
CA VAL A 75 -1.92 1.75 -5.88
C VAL A 75 -1.34 3.01 -5.25
N GLU A 76 -1.63 4.15 -5.85
CA GLU A 76 -1.34 5.47 -5.30
C GLU A 76 -2.65 6.06 -4.76
N ILE A 77 -2.67 6.29 -3.44
CA ILE A 77 -3.84 6.77 -2.70
C ILE A 77 -3.55 8.18 -2.24
N GLU A 78 -4.45 9.11 -2.50
CA GLU A 78 -4.45 10.43 -1.91
C GLU A 78 -5.43 10.47 -0.73
N ASN A 79 -4.95 10.98 0.39
CA ASN A 79 -5.78 11.45 1.48
C ASN A 79 -5.90 12.98 1.36
N ALA A 80 -7.03 13.46 0.83
CA ALA A 80 -7.29 14.88 0.64
C ALA A 80 -7.71 15.61 1.93
N GLY A 81 -7.86 14.88 3.03
CA GLY A 81 -8.19 15.43 4.35
C GLY A 81 -7.02 16.14 5.01
N ASN A 82 -7.26 16.66 6.20
CA ASN A 82 -6.25 17.35 7.01
C ASN A 82 -5.75 16.52 8.20
N GLY A 83 -6.22 15.29 8.34
CA GLY A 83 -5.84 14.34 9.38
C GLY A 83 -5.40 13.00 8.83
N THR A 84 -4.64 12.26 9.63
CA THR A 84 -4.24 10.90 9.27
C THR A 84 -5.45 9.96 9.33
N TYR A 85 -5.73 9.27 8.23
CA TYR A 85 -6.70 8.20 8.22
C TYR A 85 -6.08 6.93 8.81
N VAL A 86 -6.71 6.41 9.83
CA VAL A 86 -6.23 5.26 10.61
C VAL A 86 -7.07 4.00 10.45
N GLY A 87 -8.09 4.07 9.59
CA GLY A 87 -9.00 2.97 9.33
C GLY A 87 -9.89 2.62 10.51
N ASN A 88 -10.43 1.42 10.48
CA ASN A 88 -11.24 0.85 11.54
C ASN A 88 -10.39 -0.08 12.41
N GLU A 89 -10.59 -0.03 13.70
CA GLU A 89 -10.01 -1.02 14.61
C GLU A 89 -10.72 -2.37 14.43
N ALA A 90 -9.95 -3.42 14.20
CA ALA A 90 -10.43 -4.80 14.16
C ALA A 90 -9.53 -5.65 15.06
N GLY A 91 -9.94 -5.79 16.34
CA GLY A 91 -9.13 -6.44 17.35
C GLY A 91 -7.88 -5.62 17.69
N GLU A 92 -6.71 -6.24 17.58
CA GLU A 92 -5.41 -5.58 17.85
C GLU A 92 -4.81 -4.89 16.63
N GLU A 93 -5.40 -5.04 15.45
CA GLU A 93 -4.89 -4.50 14.19
C GLU A 93 -5.84 -3.43 13.62
N ARG A 94 -5.29 -2.50 12.86
CA ARG A 94 -6.05 -1.50 12.12
C ARG A 94 -6.26 -1.98 10.69
N HIS A 95 -7.49 -1.88 10.19
CA HIS A 95 -7.81 -2.09 8.80
C HIS A 95 -7.92 -0.72 8.12
N VAL A 96 -6.85 -0.31 7.46
CA VAL A 96 -6.77 1.04 6.87
C VAL A 96 -7.26 1.03 5.43
N THR A 97 -6.65 0.22 4.57
CA THR A 97 -7.07 0.14 3.16
C THR A 97 -7.40 -1.30 2.80
N GLU A 98 -8.59 -1.51 2.26
CA GLU A 98 -9.10 -2.83 1.89
C GLU A 98 -8.89 -3.12 0.40
N PHE A 99 -8.51 -4.36 0.09
CA PHE A 99 -8.46 -4.89 -1.26
C PHE A 99 -9.18 -6.24 -1.33
N LEU A 100 -9.98 -6.41 -2.38
CA LEU A 100 -10.62 -7.68 -2.67
C LEU A 100 -9.84 -8.44 -3.73
N LEU A 101 -9.57 -9.70 -3.45
CA LEU A 101 -8.81 -10.59 -4.32
C LEU A 101 -9.72 -11.70 -4.85
N PRO A 102 -9.38 -12.31 -6.00
CA PRO A 102 -10.12 -13.46 -6.50
C PRO A 102 -9.92 -14.70 -5.60
N THR A 103 -10.75 -15.71 -5.78
CA THR A 103 -10.53 -17.04 -5.23
C THR A 103 -9.35 -17.74 -5.92
N GLY A 104 -8.72 -18.70 -5.26
CA GLY A 104 -7.63 -19.47 -5.85
C GLY A 104 -6.30 -18.74 -5.93
N ILE A 105 -6.11 -17.70 -5.14
CA ILE A 105 -4.81 -17.02 -5.06
C ILE A 105 -3.82 -17.80 -4.20
N SER A 106 -2.56 -17.65 -4.56
CA SER A 106 -1.39 -18.11 -3.80
C SER A 106 -0.30 -17.02 -3.83
N ASN A 107 0.78 -17.25 -3.08
CA ASN A 107 1.98 -16.40 -3.08
C ASN A 107 1.71 -14.90 -2.85
N LEU A 108 0.71 -14.57 -2.02
CA LEU A 108 0.46 -13.18 -1.65
C LEU A 108 1.67 -12.57 -0.95
N LYS A 109 2.17 -11.45 -1.49
CA LYS A 109 3.34 -10.73 -0.99
C LYS A 109 3.07 -9.25 -0.94
N SER A 110 3.36 -8.60 0.18
CA SER A 110 3.49 -7.16 0.25
C SER A 110 4.83 -6.74 -0.37
N VAL A 111 4.80 -5.77 -1.28
CA VAL A 111 5.98 -5.15 -1.90
C VAL A 111 6.27 -3.81 -1.22
N SER A 112 5.23 -3.02 -0.99
CA SER A 112 5.24 -1.84 -0.11
C SER A 112 3.94 -1.79 0.67
N GLY A 113 3.95 -1.11 1.82
CA GLY A 113 2.83 -1.16 2.77
C GLY A 113 2.96 -2.34 3.74
N ASN A 114 1.92 -2.60 4.49
CA ASN A 114 1.88 -3.68 5.48
C ASN A 114 0.58 -4.48 5.35
N LEU A 115 0.51 -5.30 4.31
CA LEU A 115 -0.68 -6.11 4.01
C LEU A 115 -0.85 -7.27 4.98
N LYS A 116 -2.10 -7.47 5.37
CA LYS A 116 -2.57 -8.59 6.19
C LYS A 116 -3.77 -9.25 5.52
N ALA A 117 -3.74 -10.57 5.41
CA ALA A 117 -4.87 -11.34 4.93
C ALA A 117 -5.86 -11.58 6.08
N VAL A 118 -7.13 -11.27 5.86
CA VAL A 118 -8.22 -11.56 6.81
C VAL A 118 -9.00 -12.79 6.37
N THR A 119 -9.18 -12.94 5.07
CA THR A 119 -9.77 -14.12 4.45
C THR A 119 -8.94 -14.51 3.22
N THR A 120 -9.34 -15.58 2.53
CA THR A 120 -8.71 -15.98 1.27
C THR A 120 -8.92 -14.98 0.12
N THR A 121 -9.86 -14.05 0.28
CA THR A 121 -10.25 -13.08 -0.76
C THR A 121 -10.26 -11.64 -0.29
N GLN A 122 -9.82 -11.37 0.94
CA GLN A 122 -9.85 -10.03 1.53
C GLN A 122 -8.54 -9.75 2.26
N VAL A 123 -7.90 -8.67 1.88
CA VAL A 123 -6.65 -8.20 2.50
C VAL A 123 -6.78 -6.73 2.88
N PHE A 124 -6.08 -6.35 3.93
CA PHE A 124 -5.99 -4.96 4.38
C PHE A 124 -4.54 -4.52 4.45
N ASP A 125 -4.30 -3.27 4.09
CA ASP A 125 -3.11 -2.58 4.56
C ASP A 125 -3.40 -1.98 5.93
N THR A 126 -2.46 -2.11 6.84
CA THR A 126 -2.56 -1.62 8.22
C THR A 126 -1.82 -0.29 8.41
N GLN A 127 -1.16 0.21 7.37
CA GLN A 127 -0.39 1.44 7.43
C GLN A 127 -1.32 2.66 7.43
N PRO A 128 -1.23 3.55 8.45
CA PRO A 128 -1.97 4.81 8.45
C PRO A 128 -1.63 5.68 7.23
N LEU A 129 -2.63 6.38 6.73
CA LEU A 129 -2.51 7.27 5.58
C LEU A 129 -2.52 8.74 6.05
N PRO A 130 -1.37 9.41 6.19
CA PRO A 130 -1.33 10.83 6.46
C PRO A 130 -1.90 11.64 5.27
N PRO A 131 -2.22 12.92 5.46
CA PRO A 131 -2.58 13.80 4.36
C PRO A 131 -1.57 13.77 3.23
N GLY A 132 -2.07 13.80 1.99
CA GLY A 132 -1.28 13.67 0.78
C GLY A 132 -1.21 12.24 0.26
N ARG A 133 -0.15 11.92 -0.48
CA ARG A 133 -0.02 10.68 -1.25
C ARG A 133 0.71 9.58 -0.49
N SER A 134 0.17 8.39 -0.61
CA SER A 134 0.75 7.15 -0.11
C SER A 134 0.68 6.08 -1.19
N SER A 135 1.62 5.14 -1.20
CA SER A 135 1.64 4.05 -2.17
C SER A 135 1.65 2.70 -1.49
N ILE A 136 0.85 1.79 -2.04
CA ILE A 136 0.75 0.39 -1.63
C ILE A 136 1.05 -0.47 -2.86
N ALA A 137 1.90 -1.47 -2.71
CA ALA A 137 2.17 -2.42 -3.76
C ALA A 137 2.20 -3.84 -3.22
N PHE A 138 1.58 -4.76 -3.94
CA PHE A 138 1.54 -6.17 -3.59
C PHE A 138 1.39 -7.05 -4.83
N ALA A 139 1.75 -8.31 -4.67
CA ALA A 139 1.67 -9.29 -5.73
C ALA A 139 1.03 -10.59 -5.24
N PHE A 140 0.39 -11.30 -6.15
CA PHE A 140 -0.18 -12.63 -5.93
C PHE A 140 -0.23 -13.42 -7.23
N THR A 141 -0.36 -14.72 -7.09
CA THR A 141 -0.49 -15.65 -8.22
C THR A 141 -1.91 -16.22 -8.23
N ILE A 142 -2.52 -16.31 -9.39
CA ILE A 142 -3.78 -17.03 -9.62
C ILE A 142 -3.45 -18.35 -10.28
N ASP A 143 -4.01 -19.44 -9.76
CA ASP A 143 -4.00 -20.74 -10.42
C ASP A 143 -5.27 -20.87 -11.29
N PRO A 144 -5.16 -20.87 -12.62
CA PRO A 144 -6.32 -20.96 -13.51
C PRO A 144 -7.10 -22.28 -13.37
N GLU A 145 -6.47 -23.36 -12.86
CA GLU A 145 -7.14 -24.66 -12.64
C GLU A 145 -8.03 -24.63 -11.40
N ILE A 146 -7.71 -23.76 -10.43
CA ILE A 146 -8.47 -23.59 -9.18
C ILE A 146 -9.46 -22.43 -9.29
N ALA A 147 -9.12 -21.41 -10.08
CA ALA A 147 -10.00 -20.27 -10.30
C ALA A 147 -11.24 -20.67 -11.09
N THR A 148 -12.39 -20.73 -10.42
CA THR A 148 -13.67 -21.16 -11.02
C THR A 148 -14.33 -20.07 -11.87
N ASP A 149 -13.92 -18.83 -11.66
CA ASP A 149 -14.51 -17.65 -12.30
C ASP A 149 -13.44 -16.78 -13.00
N PRO A 150 -13.81 -16.03 -14.03
CA PRO A 150 -12.95 -15.00 -14.60
C PRO A 150 -12.50 -14.01 -13.52
N TYR A 151 -11.24 -13.59 -13.58
CA TYR A 151 -10.74 -12.55 -12.71
C TYR A 151 -11.54 -11.26 -12.92
N ARG A 152 -12.17 -10.78 -11.85
CA ARG A 152 -12.89 -9.51 -11.81
C ARG A 152 -12.24 -8.63 -10.78
N HIS A 153 -11.61 -7.57 -11.25
CA HIS A 153 -11.03 -6.57 -10.34
C HIS A 153 -12.15 -5.71 -9.75
N LYS A 154 -12.22 -5.67 -8.42
CA LYS A 154 -13.19 -4.84 -7.71
C LYS A 154 -12.51 -3.58 -7.18
N VAL A 155 -13.09 -2.44 -7.51
CA VAL A 155 -12.66 -1.12 -7.04
C VAL A 155 -13.53 -0.72 -5.87
N LEU A 156 -12.93 -0.49 -4.70
CA LEU A 156 -13.64 -0.16 -3.46
C LEU A 156 -13.59 1.33 -3.11
N TYR A 157 -12.70 2.08 -3.76
CA TYR A 157 -12.51 3.51 -3.54
C TYR A 157 -12.76 4.29 -4.82
N PRO A 158 -13.15 5.57 -4.74
CA PRO A 158 -13.11 6.43 -5.92
C PRO A 158 -11.75 6.32 -6.60
N THR A 159 -11.72 6.06 -7.90
CA THR A 159 -10.50 5.80 -8.64
C THR A 159 -10.48 6.63 -9.90
N GLU A 160 -9.46 7.48 -10.07
CA GLU A 160 -9.34 8.33 -11.23
C GLU A 160 -8.85 7.56 -12.45
N ARG A 161 -7.86 6.68 -12.23
CA ARG A 161 -7.25 5.93 -13.32
C ARG A 161 -6.89 4.51 -12.92
N LEU A 162 -7.46 3.54 -13.62
CA LEU A 162 -7.10 2.12 -13.57
C LEU A 162 -6.41 1.75 -14.89
N VAL A 163 -5.21 1.21 -14.83
CA VAL A 163 -4.44 0.79 -16.01
C VAL A 163 -3.98 -0.64 -15.83
N ALA A 164 -4.32 -1.50 -16.78
CA ALA A 164 -3.83 -2.87 -16.85
C ALA A 164 -2.72 -2.99 -17.91
N TYR A 165 -1.57 -3.45 -17.48
CA TYR A 165 -0.46 -3.82 -18.35
C TYR A 165 -0.43 -5.35 -18.46
N MET A 166 -0.49 -5.85 -19.68
CA MET A 166 -0.50 -7.29 -19.92
C MET A 166 0.72 -7.70 -20.74
N SER A 167 1.28 -8.87 -20.41
CA SER A 167 2.32 -9.44 -21.26
C SER A 167 1.74 -9.82 -22.64
N PRO A 168 2.53 -9.78 -23.73
CA PRO A 168 2.07 -10.12 -25.08
C PRO A 168 1.51 -11.54 -25.21
N GLU A 169 1.88 -12.43 -24.30
CA GLU A 169 1.44 -13.83 -24.24
C GLU A 169 0.06 -13.98 -23.59
N THR A 170 -0.46 -12.92 -22.98
CA THR A 170 -1.78 -12.92 -22.33
C THR A 170 -2.86 -12.75 -23.38
N GLN A 171 -3.63 -13.80 -23.63
CA GLN A 171 -4.72 -13.76 -24.60
C GLN A 171 -5.98 -13.17 -23.95
N GLU A 172 -6.57 -12.17 -24.64
CA GLU A 172 -7.88 -11.54 -24.39
C GLU A 172 -8.15 -10.96 -23.00
N LEU A 173 -8.06 -9.63 -22.90
CA LEU A 173 -8.73 -8.86 -21.86
C LEU A 173 -10.14 -8.47 -22.35
N GLN A 174 -11.18 -8.98 -21.70
CA GLN A 174 -12.54 -8.46 -21.85
C GLN A 174 -12.82 -7.48 -20.71
N ALA A 175 -12.89 -6.19 -21.01
CA ALA A 175 -13.36 -5.18 -20.06
C ALA A 175 -14.86 -4.92 -20.36
N PRO A 176 -15.79 -5.39 -19.53
CA PRO A 176 -17.15 -4.90 -19.57
C PRO A 176 -17.15 -3.46 -19.05
N PHE A 177 -17.49 -2.52 -19.89
CA PHE A 177 -17.77 -1.13 -19.53
C PHE A 177 -19.21 -1.01 -19.02
#